data_f8cb42c58e8575466e41b448acdb199a
#
_entry.id   f8cb42c58e8575466e41b448acdb199a
#
_cell.length_a   1.000
_cell.length_b   1.000
_cell.length_c   1.000
_cell.angle_alpha   90.00
_cell.angle_beta   90.00
_cell.angle_gamma   90.00
#
_symmetry.space_group_name_H-M   'P 1'
#
loop_
_entity.id
_entity.type
_entity.pdbx_description
1 polymer ?
#
loop_
_entity_poly.entity_id
_entity_poly.type
_entity_poly.pdbx_seq_one_letter_code
_entity_poly.pdbx_strand_id
1 'polypeptide(L)'
;MSRLRTLFLLPLLASLGSCSMVVLNPAGDVAEQQRDLLMVSTALMLIVIIPVMALTIFFAWRYRQSNREARYEPDWDHSTHLELVIWAVPLLIIICLGAVTWMGTHLLDPYRPIGRVAAGKPLPPDVRPLEVEVVALDWKWLFIYPEYGVAVVNELAAPVDRPISFRITSASVMNSFYIPALAGQIYAMPGMETRLHAVINKSGDYEGFSANYSGAGFSGMRFAFHGLDDAGFQAWIAKAKDSGGKLDRNGYLELEQPSENQPVRHYAAVDSDLYKAILNMCVEPGKMCMSEMSQIDAKGGLGMAGIRNTLPLLYDKFARRGTIFGPAPSYVASICTTEEALAASKADQSATPMTSTPIVGAGLQRPLPLSIRLPSPSATGTLRSPFNS
;
A
#
# COMPACT_ATOMS: atom_id res chain seq x y z
N MET A 1 -53.69 -1.85 -0.42
CA MET A 1 -52.49 -1.71 0.43
C MET A 1 -51.17 -1.95 -0.31
N SER A 2 -51.15 -2.66 -1.43
CA SER A 2 -49.91 -2.95 -2.21
C SER A 2 -49.35 -1.73 -2.96
N ARG A 3 -50.20 -0.90 -3.56
CA ARG A 3 -49.74 0.30 -4.32
C ARG A 3 -49.10 1.41 -3.45
N LEU A 4 -49.49 1.48 -2.17
CA LEU A 4 -48.90 2.45 -1.24
C LEU A 4 -47.49 2.03 -0.82
N ARG A 5 -47.20 0.72 -0.71
CA ARG A 5 -45.87 0.19 -0.40
C ARG A 5 -44.88 0.39 -1.54
N THR A 6 -45.34 0.26 -2.81
CA THR A 6 -44.49 0.57 -3.98
C THR A 6 -44.19 2.06 -4.12
N LEU A 7 -45.10 2.95 -3.69
CA LEU A 7 -44.86 4.39 -3.71
C LEU A 7 -43.78 4.83 -2.70
N PHE A 8 -43.63 4.14 -1.56
CA PHE A 8 -42.58 4.40 -0.57
C PHE A 8 -41.22 3.79 -0.92
N LEU A 9 -41.21 2.73 -1.75
CA LEU A 9 -39.94 2.14 -2.23
C LEU A 9 -39.25 2.96 -3.31
N LEU A 10 -40.00 3.72 -4.12
CA LEU A 10 -39.47 4.55 -5.18
C LEU A 10 -38.53 5.70 -4.68
N PRO A 11 -38.89 6.50 -3.66
CA PRO A 11 -37.98 7.52 -3.12
C PRO A 11 -36.80 6.90 -2.35
N LEU A 12 -36.96 5.72 -1.73
CA LEU A 12 -35.86 5.00 -1.11
C LEU A 12 -34.83 4.49 -2.13
N LEU A 13 -35.29 4.00 -3.29
CA LEU A 13 -34.41 3.63 -4.41
C LEU A 13 -33.78 4.86 -5.07
N ALA A 14 -34.50 5.98 -5.15
CA ALA A 14 -33.96 7.23 -5.66
C ALA A 14 -32.89 7.86 -4.74
N SER A 15 -33.01 7.69 -3.41
CA SER A 15 -32.02 8.17 -2.46
C SER A 15 -30.70 7.37 -2.50
N LEU A 16 -30.71 6.12 -2.98
CA LEU A 16 -29.50 5.32 -3.20
C LEU A 16 -28.69 5.76 -4.43
N GLY A 17 -29.28 6.51 -5.34
CA GLY A 17 -28.60 7.03 -6.56
C GLY A 17 -27.82 8.33 -6.34
N SER A 18 -27.82 8.91 -5.13
CA SER A 18 -27.18 10.21 -4.86
C SER A 18 -25.67 10.14 -4.57
N CYS A 19 -25.09 8.94 -4.43
CA CYS A 19 -23.65 8.81 -4.25
C CYS A 19 -22.94 8.79 -5.61
N SER A 20 -22.22 9.86 -5.95
CA SER A 20 -21.31 9.86 -7.09
C SER A 20 -20.15 8.89 -6.80
N MET A 21 -20.18 7.71 -7.41
CA MET A 21 -19.07 6.75 -7.29
C MET A 21 -17.89 7.24 -8.13
N VAL A 22 -16.86 7.78 -7.51
CA VAL A 22 -15.67 8.34 -8.17
C VAL A 22 -15.04 7.33 -9.11
N VAL A 23 -15.00 6.04 -8.74
CA VAL A 23 -14.47 4.94 -9.58
C VAL A 23 -15.24 4.77 -10.90
N LEU A 24 -16.53 5.08 -10.94
CA LEU A 24 -17.34 5.03 -12.18
C LEU A 24 -17.27 6.31 -13.01
N ASN A 25 -16.76 7.40 -12.45
CA ASN A 25 -16.54 8.66 -13.16
C ASN A 25 -15.08 9.13 -13.02
N PRO A 26 -14.13 8.39 -13.60
CA PRO A 26 -12.71 8.70 -13.51
C PRO A 26 -12.36 9.99 -14.25
N ALA A 27 -11.25 10.59 -13.85
CA ALA A 27 -10.72 11.81 -14.45
C ALA A 27 -9.37 11.59 -15.15
N GLY A 28 -8.71 10.45 -14.93
CA GLY A 28 -7.45 10.08 -15.56
C GLY A 28 -7.59 8.83 -16.44
N ASP A 29 -6.76 8.71 -17.49
CA ASP A 29 -6.78 7.61 -18.45
C ASP A 29 -6.56 6.23 -17.78
N VAL A 30 -5.67 6.14 -16.79
CA VAL A 30 -5.43 4.87 -16.07
C VAL A 30 -6.67 4.45 -15.28
N ALA A 31 -7.30 5.39 -14.56
CA ALA A 31 -8.54 5.10 -13.83
C ALA A 31 -9.71 4.77 -14.77
N GLU A 32 -9.74 5.35 -15.97
CA GLU A 32 -10.73 5.00 -16.99
C GLU A 32 -10.59 3.57 -17.49
N GLN A 33 -9.36 3.13 -17.76
CA GLN A 33 -9.07 1.74 -18.13
C GLN A 33 -9.43 0.76 -16.99
N GLN A 34 -9.17 1.13 -15.73
CA GLN A 34 -9.53 0.33 -14.57
C GLN A 34 -11.06 0.22 -14.41
N ARG A 35 -11.81 1.32 -14.63
CA ARG A 35 -13.27 1.28 -14.66
C ARG A 35 -13.78 0.33 -15.73
N ASP A 36 -13.24 0.41 -16.94
CA ASP A 36 -13.69 -0.44 -18.06
C ASP A 36 -13.41 -1.92 -17.78
N LEU A 37 -12.25 -2.24 -17.20
CA LEU A 37 -11.91 -3.57 -16.72
C LEU A 37 -12.91 -4.08 -15.66
N LEU A 38 -13.24 -3.23 -14.69
CA LEU A 38 -14.22 -3.52 -13.65
C LEU A 38 -15.62 -3.81 -14.26
N MET A 39 -16.06 -2.98 -15.20
CA MET A 39 -17.37 -3.13 -15.85
C MET A 39 -17.46 -4.43 -16.65
N VAL A 40 -16.43 -4.74 -17.46
CA VAL A 40 -16.37 -5.99 -18.24
C VAL A 40 -16.37 -7.21 -17.32
N SER A 41 -15.54 -7.20 -16.28
CA SER A 41 -15.47 -8.31 -15.33
C SER A 41 -16.79 -8.51 -14.58
N THR A 42 -17.42 -7.43 -14.16
CA THR A 42 -18.74 -7.47 -13.49
C THR A 42 -19.81 -8.01 -14.44
N ALA A 43 -19.82 -7.57 -15.70
CA ALA A 43 -20.80 -8.07 -16.69
C ALA A 43 -20.64 -9.57 -16.92
N LEU A 44 -19.41 -10.07 -17.06
CA LEU A 44 -19.14 -11.51 -17.21
C LEU A 44 -19.62 -12.32 -15.98
N MET A 45 -19.41 -11.81 -14.77
CA MET A 45 -19.88 -12.47 -13.55
C MET A 45 -21.41 -12.47 -13.44
N LEU A 46 -22.09 -11.39 -13.85
CA LEU A 46 -23.54 -11.28 -13.80
C LEU A 46 -24.25 -12.25 -14.73
N ILE A 47 -23.60 -12.71 -15.81
CA ILE A 47 -24.14 -13.75 -16.71
C ILE A 47 -24.48 -15.05 -15.96
N VAL A 48 -23.72 -15.38 -14.92
CA VAL A 48 -24.01 -16.55 -14.06
C VAL A 48 -24.91 -16.18 -12.88
N ILE A 49 -24.62 -15.07 -12.21
CA ILE A 49 -25.30 -14.70 -10.96
C ILE A 49 -26.78 -14.45 -11.19
N ILE A 50 -27.14 -13.68 -12.23
CA ILE A 50 -28.54 -13.32 -12.50
C ILE A 50 -29.41 -14.56 -12.82
N PRO A 51 -29.03 -15.47 -13.74
CA PRO A 51 -29.80 -16.69 -13.98
C PRO A 51 -29.93 -17.57 -12.74
N VAL A 52 -28.85 -17.75 -11.95
CA VAL A 52 -28.90 -18.57 -10.73
C VAL A 52 -29.86 -17.98 -9.70
N MET A 53 -29.79 -16.66 -9.47
CA MET A 53 -30.74 -15.99 -8.56
C MET A 53 -32.18 -16.08 -9.07
N ALA A 54 -32.39 -15.84 -10.37
CA ALA A 54 -33.71 -15.95 -10.99
C ALA A 54 -34.28 -17.37 -10.87
N LEU A 55 -33.48 -18.40 -11.17
CA LEU A 55 -33.87 -19.80 -11.05
C LEU A 55 -34.16 -20.18 -9.57
N THR A 56 -33.36 -19.70 -8.64
CA THR A 56 -33.57 -19.95 -7.21
C THR A 56 -34.94 -19.40 -6.76
N ILE A 57 -35.24 -18.15 -7.11
CA ILE A 57 -36.54 -17.54 -6.79
C ILE A 57 -37.68 -18.26 -7.51
N PHE A 58 -37.48 -18.60 -8.79
CA PHE A 58 -38.46 -19.33 -9.59
C PHE A 58 -38.77 -20.68 -8.99
N PHE A 59 -37.79 -21.49 -8.63
CA PHE A 59 -37.97 -22.79 -8.04
C PHE A 59 -38.60 -22.71 -6.66
N ALA A 60 -38.17 -21.76 -5.80
CA ALA A 60 -38.80 -21.53 -4.51
C ALA A 60 -40.29 -21.17 -4.65
N TRP A 61 -40.66 -20.42 -5.68
CA TRP A 61 -42.05 -20.10 -5.96
C TRP A 61 -42.80 -21.28 -6.60
N ARG A 62 -42.18 -21.97 -7.59
CA ARG A 62 -42.79 -23.08 -8.35
C ARG A 62 -43.05 -24.30 -7.47
N TYR A 63 -42.12 -24.68 -6.61
CA TYR A 63 -42.17 -25.89 -5.76
C TYR A 63 -42.57 -25.58 -4.31
N ARG A 64 -43.22 -24.44 -4.06
CA ARG A 64 -43.77 -24.14 -2.73
C ARG A 64 -44.81 -25.16 -2.31
N GLN A 65 -44.91 -25.47 -1.02
CA GLN A 65 -45.84 -26.46 -0.45
C GLN A 65 -47.31 -26.27 -0.86
N SER A 66 -47.76 -25.02 -1.10
CA SER A 66 -49.14 -24.71 -1.52
C SER A 66 -49.41 -24.98 -2.99
N ASN A 67 -48.40 -25.23 -3.82
CA ASN A 67 -48.57 -25.52 -5.25
C ASN A 67 -48.71 -27.02 -5.49
N ARG A 68 -49.94 -27.49 -5.64
CA ARG A 68 -50.24 -28.91 -5.91
C ARG A 68 -50.11 -29.30 -7.38
N GLU A 69 -49.93 -28.35 -8.30
CA GLU A 69 -49.74 -28.60 -9.73
C GLU A 69 -48.28 -28.88 -10.11
N ALA A 70 -47.36 -28.69 -9.19
CA ALA A 70 -45.96 -28.99 -9.43
C ALA A 70 -45.73 -30.49 -9.52
N ARG A 71 -45.14 -30.93 -10.65
CA ARG A 71 -44.80 -32.35 -10.84
C ARG A 71 -43.62 -32.69 -9.95
N TYR A 72 -43.79 -33.72 -9.14
CA TYR A 72 -42.75 -34.27 -8.27
C TYR A 72 -42.14 -35.49 -8.91
N GLU A 73 -40.83 -35.45 -9.19
CA GLU A 73 -40.06 -36.53 -9.79
C GLU A 73 -38.88 -36.87 -8.87
N PRO A 74 -39.08 -37.73 -7.86
CA PRO A 74 -38.04 -38.02 -6.85
C PRO A 74 -36.85 -38.78 -7.44
N ASP A 75 -37.04 -39.51 -8.53
CA ASP A 75 -36.00 -40.33 -9.16
C ASP A 75 -35.21 -39.58 -10.25
N TRP A 76 -35.46 -38.26 -10.41
CA TRP A 76 -34.72 -37.43 -11.34
C TRP A 76 -33.42 -36.96 -10.69
N ASP A 77 -32.31 -37.65 -10.93
CA ASP A 77 -31.00 -37.42 -10.34
C ASP A 77 -29.90 -37.01 -11.34
N HIS A 78 -30.15 -37.20 -12.65
CA HIS A 78 -29.13 -37.00 -13.69
C HIS A 78 -29.72 -36.43 -14.98
N SER A 79 -28.94 -35.50 -15.59
CA SER A 79 -29.20 -34.99 -16.94
C SER A 79 -27.88 -34.53 -17.60
N THR A 80 -27.38 -35.32 -18.55
CA THR A 80 -26.12 -35.04 -19.26
C THR A 80 -26.10 -33.68 -19.94
N HIS A 81 -27.20 -33.25 -20.53
CA HIS A 81 -27.30 -31.94 -21.16
C HIS A 81 -27.23 -30.80 -20.16
N LEU A 82 -27.90 -30.91 -19.05
CA LEU A 82 -27.86 -29.90 -18.00
C LEU A 82 -26.48 -29.83 -17.36
N GLU A 83 -25.88 -30.96 -17.07
CA GLU A 83 -24.54 -31.04 -16.52
C GLU A 83 -23.49 -30.40 -17.44
N LEU A 84 -23.58 -30.67 -18.74
CA LEU A 84 -22.69 -30.05 -19.71
C LEU A 84 -22.80 -28.51 -19.67
N VAL A 85 -24.00 -27.96 -19.58
CA VAL A 85 -24.21 -26.50 -19.51
C VAL A 85 -23.68 -25.92 -18.20
N ILE A 86 -23.99 -26.51 -17.04
CA ILE A 86 -23.59 -25.98 -15.75
C ILE A 86 -22.09 -26.08 -15.50
N TRP A 87 -21.36 -26.94 -16.23
CA TRP A 87 -19.90 -26.98 -16.19
C TRP A 87 -19.26 -26.12 -17.27
N ALA A 88 -19.76 -26.15 -18.50
CA ALA A 88 -19.15 -25.46 -19.63
C ALA A 88 -19.29 -23.94 -19.53
N VAL A 89 -20.44 -23.41 -19.10
CA VAL A 89 -20.65 -21.97 -19.04
C VAL A 89 -19.74 -21.28 -18.00
N PRO A 90 -19.64 -21.72 -16.75
CA PRO A 90 -18.68 -21.16 -15.81
C PRO A 90 -17.22 -21.31 -16.27
N LEU A 91 -16.85 -22.44 -16.87
CA LEU A 91 -15.51 -22.68 -17.40
C LEU A 91 -15.15 -21.63 -18.48
N LEU A 92 -16.03 -21.38 -19.43
CA LEU A 92 -15.82 -20.36 -20.47
C LEU A 92 -15.67 -18.97 -19.87
N ILE A 93 -16.47 -18.63 -18.86
CA ILE A 93 -16.39 -17.33 -18.17
C ILE A 93 -15.04 -17.21 -17.41
N ILE A 94 -14.57 -18.26 -16.75
CA ILE A 94 -13.26 -18.26 -16.10
C ILE A 94 -12.13 -18.04 -17.12
N ILE A 95 -12.21 -18.66 -18.30
CA ILE A 95 -11.22 -18.48 -19.37
C ILE A 95 -11.25 -17.01 -19.84
N CYS A 96 -12.43 -16.44 -20.07
CA CYS A 96 -12.57 -15.02 -20.46
C CYS A 96 -12.05 -14.08 -19.36
N LEU A 97 -12.41 -14.30 -18.10
CA LEU A 97 -11.91 -13.50 -16.98
C LEU A 97 -10.39 -13.62 -16.84
N GLY A 98 -9.84 -14.81 -17.00
CA GLY A 98 -8.40 -15.04 -16.99
C GLY A 98 -7.68 -14.24 -18.07
N ALA A 99 -8.21 -14.23 -19.30
CA ALA A 99 -7.66 -13.45 -20.40
C ALA A 99 -7.75 -11.93 -20.11
N VAL A 100 -8.89 -11.45 -19.65
CA VAL A 100 -9.12 -10.02 -19.30
C VAL A 100 -8.17 -9.60 -18.16
N THR A 101 -8.04 -10.42 -17.12
CA THR A 101 -7.15 -10.15 -16.00
C THR A 101 -5.70 -10.13 -16.46
N TRP A 102 -5.27 -11.10 -17.25
CA TRP A 102 -3.91 -11.17 -17.77
C TRP A 102 -3.54 -9.95 -18.61
N MET A 103 -4.41 -9.54 -19.53
CA MET A 103 -4.22 -8.33 -20.33
C MET A 103 -4.19 -7.07 -19.43
N GLY A 104 -5.15 -6.94 -18.50
CA GLY A 104 -5.24 -5.81 -17.58
C GLY A 104 -3.98 -5.65 -16.72
N THR A 105 -3.44 -6.75 -16.19
CA THR A 105 -2.23 -6.73 -15.36
C THR A 105 -1.02 -6.18 -16.12
N HIS A 106 -0.88 -6.54 -17.40
CA HIS A 106 0.25 -6.08 -18.22
C HIS A 106 0.07 -4.67 -18.77
N LEU A 107 -1.17 -4.25 -19.05
CA LEU A 107 -1.45 -2.92 -19.58
C LEU A 107 -1.46 -1.84 -18.49
N LEU A 108 -1.91 -2.19 -17.28
CA LEU A 108 -2.10 -1.28 -16.16
C LEU A 108 -1.01 -1.43 -15.08
N ASP A 109 0.15 -1.98 -15.43
CA ASP A 109 1.30 -2.07 -14.52
C ASP A 109 1.70 -0.64 -14.09
N PRO A 110 1.67 -0.33 -12.78
CA PRO A 110 2.00 0.99 -12.26
C PRO A 110 3.44 1.43 -12.54
N TYR A 111 4.37 0.48 -12.73
CA TYR A 111 5.76 0.75 -13.08
C TYR A 111 5.98 1.05 -14.56
N ARG A 112 5.00 0.75 -15.41
CA ARG A 112 5.10 0.99 -16.85
C ARG A 112 4.90 2.49 -17.15
N PRO A 113 5.87 3.16 -17.81
CA PRO A 113 5.69 4.53 -18.27
C PRO A 113 4.48 4.64 -19.20
N ILE A 114 3.75 5.75 -19.06
CA ILE A 114 2.55 6.01 -19.88
C ILE A 114 2.97 6.31 -21.31
N GLY A 115 2.42 5.55 -22.26
CA GLY A 115 2.63 5.77 -23.70
C GLY A 115 1.53 6.59 -24.39
N ARG A 116 0.48 6.95 -23.67
CA ARG A 116 -0.65 7.74 -24.21
C ARG A 116 -1.20 8.69 -23.15
N VAL A 117 -1.73 9.81 -23.57
CA VAL A 117 -2.39 10.78 -22.69
C VAL A 117 -3.85 10.39 -22.43
N ALA A 118 -4.54 9.92 -23.45
CA ALA A 118 -5.92 9.45 -23.40
C ALA A 118 -6.18 8.43 -24.52
N ALA A 119 -7.35 7.81 -24.51
CA ALA A 119 -7.76 6.91 -25.59
C ALA A 119 -7.62 7.58 -26.97
N GLY A 120 -6.81 6.99 -27.85
CA GLY A 120 -6.54 7.53 -29.18
C GLY A 120 -5.57 8.72 -29.25
N LYS A 121 -5.03 9.18 -28.11
CA LYS A 121 -4.03 10.25 -28.04
C LYS A 121 -2.68 9.70 -27.56
N PRO A 122 -1.76 9.31 -28.45
CA PRO A 122 -0.42 8.89 -28.06
C PRO A 122 0.31 10.06 -27.40
N LEU A 123 1.23 9.73 -26.50
CA LEU A 123 2.10 10.73 -25.84
C LEU A 123 3.07 11.29 -26.88
N PRO A 124 3.16 12.62 -27.06
CA PRO A 124 4.20 13.23 -27.89
C PRO A 124 5.60 12.91 -27.32
N PRO A 125 6.61 12.65 -28.18
CA PRO A 125 7.95 12.22 -27.73
C PRO A 125 8.70 13.27 -26.89
N ASP A 126 8.33 14.54 -27.04
CA ASP A 126 9.00 15.65 -26.36
C ASP A 126 8.43 15.99 -24.98
N VAL A 127 7.30 15.38 -24.60
CA VAL A 127 6.66 15.65 -23.30
C VAL A 127 7.39 14.90 -22.19
N ARG A 128 8.03 15.65 -21.30
CA ARG A 128 8.62 15.09 -20.08
C ARG A 128 7.56 14.92 -19.00
N PRO A 129 7.48 13.74 -18.35
CA PRO A 129 6.61 13.56 -17.20
C PRO A 129 6.91 14.57 -16.09
N LEU A 130 5.88 15.03 -15.40
CA LEU A 130 6.05 15.75 -14.13
C LEU A 130 6.52 14.75 -13.08
N GLU A 131 7.70 14.92 -12.54
CA GLU A 131 8.21 14.11 -11.46
C GLU A 131 7.72 14.66 -10.11
N VAL A 132 7.13 13.80 -9.29
CA VAL A 132 6.65 14.13 -7.95
C VAL A 132 7.16 13.05 -6.98
N GLU A 133 7.94 13.47 -6.00
CA GLU A 133 8.39 12.60 -4.92
C GLU A 133 7.37 12.66 -3.78
N VAL A 134 6.87 11.50 -3.37
CA VAL A 134 5.81 11.36 -2.37
C VAL A 134 6.34 10.65 -1.14
N VAL A 135 6.16 11.25 0.01
CA VAL A 135 6.53 10.64 1.30
C VAL A 135 5.30 10.52 2.19
N ALA A 136 4.95 9.28 2.55
CA ALA A 136 3.95 9.03 3.56
C ALA A 136 4.58 9.21 4.95
N LEU A 137 4.05 10.15 5.73
CA LEU A 137 4.42 10.42 7.12
C LEU A 137 3.33 9.89 8.05
N ASP A 138 3.55 9.93 9.36
CA ASP A 138 2.53 9.53 10.34
C ASP A 138 1.38 10.54 10.32
N TRP A 139 0.40 10.13 9.52
CA TRP A 139 -0.94 10.59 9.14
C TRP A 139 -0.99 11.88 8.32
N LYS A 140 0.04 12.14 7.50
CA LYS A 140 0.07 13.22 6.51
C LYS A 140 0.91 12.85 5.29
N TRP A 141 0.73 13.57 4.21
CA TRP A 141 1.43 13.37 2.96
C TRP A 141 2.35 14.54 2.64
N LEU A 142 3.59 14.26 2.29
CA LEU A 142 4.54 15.25 1.80
C LEU A 142 4.78 15.00 0.31
N PHE A 143 4.60 16.04 -0.50
CA PHE A 143 4.83 16.06 -1.94
C PHE A 143 5.98 16.99 -2.25
N ILE A 144 7.02 16.50 -2.90
CA ILE A 144 8.19 17.25 -3.33
C ILE A 144 8.19 17.30 -4.86
N TYR A 145 8.42 18.48 -5.41
CA TYR A 145 8.54 18.71 -6.85
C TYR A 145 9.98 19.06 -7.19
N PRO A 146 10.83 18.09 -7.57
CA PRO A 146 12.26 18.34 -7.80
C PRO A 146 12.51 19.36 -8.90
N GLU A 147 11.70 19.36 -9.98
CA GLU A 147 11.79 20.29 -11.10
C GLU A 147 11.62 21.75 -10.65
N TYR A 148 10.78 22.01 -9.65
CA TYR A 148 10.45 23.36 -9.16
C TYR A 148 11.14 23.71 -7.84
N GLY A 149 11.73 22.74 -7.16
CA GLY A 149 12.39 22.90 -5.87
C GLY A 149 11.44 23.21 -4.71
N VAL A 150 10.14 22.92 -4.82
CA VAL A 150 9.13 23.19 -3.79
C VAL A 150 8.62 21.91 -3.17
N ALA A 151 8.09 22.01 -1.94
CA ALA A 151 7.35 20.91 -1.30
C ALA A 151 6.04 21.40 -0.68
N VAL A 152 5.07 20.49 -0.61
CA VAL A 152 3.74 20.77 -0.06
C VAL A 152 3.25 19.61 0.79
N VAL A 153 2.61 19.91 1.91
CA VAL A 153 1.99 18.94 2.81
C VAL A 153 0.49 18.91 2.57
N ASN A 154 -0.08 17.73 2.40
CA ASN A 154 -1.51 17.44 2.24
C ASN A 154 -2.22 18.17 1.07
N GLU A 155 -1.46 18.65 0.11
CA GLU A 155 -1.98 19.20 -1.14
C GLU A 155 -1.07 18.81 -2.30
N LEU A 156 -1.67 18.38 -3.41
CA LEU A 156 -0.99 17.96 -4.64
C LEU A 156 -1.63 18.67 -5.81
N ALA A 157 -0.85 19.14 -6.77
CA ALA A 157 -1.34 19.68 -8.02
C ALA A 157 -0.60 19.10 -9.22
N ALA A 158 -1.29 18.95 -10.34
CA ALA A 158 -0.67 18.55 -11.59
C ALA A 158 -1.39 19.19 -12.78
N PRO A 159 -0.66 19.49 -13.89
CA PRO A 159 -1.29 19.99 -15.09
C PRO A 159 -2.03 18.85 -15.81
N VAL A 160 -3.17 19.18 -16.41
CA VAL A 160 -3.94 18.23 -17.23
C VAL A 160 -3.15 17.82 -18.46
N ASP A 161 -3.40 16.59 -18.94
CA ASP A 161 -2.80 15.99 -20.12
C ASP A 161 -1.25 15.89 -20.09
N ARG A 162 -0.60 16.21 -18.97
CA ARG A 162 0.82 15.94 -18.75
C ARG A 162 0.98 14.67 -17.91
N PRO A 163 1.74 13.66 -18.36
CA PRO A 163 2.04 12.49 -17.54
C PRO A 163 2.73 12.86 -16.23
N ILE A 164 2.37 12.14 -15.17
CA ILE A 164 2.95 12.30 -13.85
C ILE A 164 3.71 11.02 -13.52
N SER A 165 4.92 11.16 -13.02
CA SER A 165 5.74 10.07 -12.51
C SER A 165 5.90 10.25 -10.99
N PHE A 166 5.16 9.48 -10.22
CA PHE A 166 5.29 9.47 -8.77
C PHE A 166 6.40 8.53 -8.34
N ARG A 167 7.30 9.01 -7.48
CA ARG A 167 8.29 8.24 -6.74
C ARG A 167 7.86 8.24 -5.27
N ILE A 168 7.53 7.09 -4.74
CA ILE A 168 6.76 7.00 -3.50
C ILE A 168 7.53 6.19 -2.47
N THR A 169 7.65 6.74 -1.25
CA THR A 169 8.23 6.06 -0.10
C THR A 169 7.45 6.41 1.18
N SER A 170 7.83 5.83 2.30
CA SER A 170 7.27 6.14 3.62
C SER A 170 8.39 6.39 4.62
N ALA A 171 8.11 7.20 5.63
CA ALA A 171 9.05 7.48 6.72
C ALA A 171 9.07 6.38 7.79
N SER A 172 7.90 5.80 8.12
CA SER A 172 7.76 4.95 9.31
C SER A 172 7.06 3.62 9.04
N VAL A 173 5.83 3.65 8.53
CA VAL A 173 4.98 2.48 8.33
C VAL A 173 4.49 2.40 6.90
N MET A 174 4.10 1.21 6.51
CA MET A 174 3.46 1.00 5.22
C MET A 174 2.15 1.77 5.15
N ASN A 175 2.00 2.54 4.08
CA ASN A 175 0.79 3.24 3.68
C ASN A 175 0.42 2.83 2.26
N SER A 176 -0.74 3.25 1.79
CA SER A 176 -1.15 3.03 0.41
C SER A 176 -1.57 4.36 -0.20
N PHE A 177 -0.79 4.83 -1.15
CA PHE A 177 -1.09 6.05 -1.91
C PHE A 177 -2.21 5.78 -2.90
N TYR A 178 -3.31 6.52 -2.79
CA TYR A 178 -4.48 6.31 -3.63
C TYR A 178 -5.20 7.59 -3.97
N ILE A 179 -5.39 7.83 -5.27
CA ILE A 179 -6.25 8.89 -5.84
C ILE A 179 -7.25 8.20 -6.77
N PRO A 180 -8.47 7.88 -6.31
CA PRO A 180 -9.42 7.06 -7.08
C PRO A 180 -9.77 7.62 -8.46
N ALA A 181 -9.77 8.95 -8.60
CA ALA A 181 -10.06 9.61 -9.87
C ALA A 181 -8.92 9.51 -10.90
N LEU A 182 -7.68 9.23 -10.45
CA LEU A 182 -6.47 9.30 -11.26
C LEU A 182 -5.94 7.93 -11.68
N ALA A 183 -5.73 7.03 -10.71
CA ALA A 183 -5.13 5.72 -10.93
C ALA A 183 -5.45 4.77 -9.76
N GLY A 184 -4.99 3.51 -9.86
CA GLY A 184 -5.03 2.55 -8.75
C GLY A 184 -4.13 2.93 -7.59
N GLN A 185 -4.26 2.18 -6.50
CA GLN A 185 -3.42 2.35 -5.32
C GLN A 185 -2.05 1.69 -5.50
N ILE A 186 -1.05 2.23 -4.78
CA ILE A 186 0.27 1.64 -4.66
C ILE A 186 0.81 1.80 -3.24
N TYR A 187 1.58 0.82 -2.77
CA TYR A 187 2.16 0.86 -1.42
C TYR A 187 3.35 1.81 -1.32
N ALA A 188 3.35 2.59 -0.25
CA ALA A 188 4.47 3.39 0.23
C ALA A 188 5.12 2.67 1.41
N MET A 189 6.37 2.27 1.30
CA MET A 189 7.09 1.47 2.29
C MET A 189 8.40 2.14 2.72
N PRO A 190 8.76 2.08 4.01
CA PRO A 190 10.03 2.63 4.48
C PRO A 190 11.22 1.92 3.82
N GLY A 191 12.22 2.69 3.41
CA GLY A 191 13.44 2.17 2.80
C GLY A 191 13.28 1.61 1.38
N MET A 192 12.10 1.75 0.78
CA MET A 192 11.80 1.28 -0.57
C MET A 192 11.16 2.39 -1.41
N GLU A 193 11.49 2.45 -2.69
CA GLU A 193 10.84 3.33 -3.65
C GLU A 193 9.89 2.53 -4.52
N THR A 194 8.62 2.92 -4.56
CA THR A 194 7.65 2.44 -5.51
C THR A 194 7.33 3.53 -6.52
N ARG A 195 6.87 3.15 -7.71
CA ARG A 195 6.59 4.08 -8.80
C ARG A 195 5.16 3.92 -9.30
N LEU A 196 4.51 5.04 -9.55
CA LEU A 196 3.19 5.09 -10.15
C LEU A 196 3.20 6.11 -11.27
N HIS A 197 2.80 5.68 -12.45
CA HIS A 197 2.62 6.56 -13.60
C HIS A 197 1.13 6.81 -13.82
N ALA A 198 0.75 8.08 -13.97
CA ALA A 198 -0.63 8.49 -14.16
C ALA A 198 -0.73 9.75 -15.04
N VAL A 199 -1.90 10.03 -15.55
CA VAL A 199 -2.22 11.27 -16.24
C VAL A 199 -3.63 11.69 -15.86
N ILE A 200 -3.81 12.97 -15.51
CA ILE A 200 -5.12 13.57 -15.28
C ILE A 200 -5.57 14.26 -16.55
N ASN A 201 -6.80 13.99 -16.98
CA ASN A 201 -7.35 14.52 -18.24
C ASN A 201 -8.44 15.55 -18.04
N LYS A 202 -8.99 15.66 -16.83
CA LYS A 202 -10.04 16.63 -16.51
C LYS A 202 -9.55 17.54 -15.41
N SER A 203 -9.71 18.85 -15.61
CA SER A 203 -9.47 19.81 -14.53
C SER A 203 -10.54 19.68 -13.46
N GLY A 204 -10.15 19.89 -12.20
CA GLY A 204 -11.05 19.80 -11.06
C GLY A 204 -10.30 19.46 -9.77
N ASP A 205 -11.06 19.41 -8.69
CA ASP A 205 -10.57 19.09 -7.36
C ASP A 205 -10.94 17.65 -7.02
N TYR A 206 -9.96 16.87 -6.63
CA TYR A 206 -10.08 15.47 -6.29
C TYR A 206 -9.52 15.22 -4.90
N GLU A 207 -9.84 14.07 -4.35
CA GLU A 207 -9.32 13.67 -3.04
C GLU A 207 -8.41 12.45 -3.20
N GLY A 208 -7.26 12.50 -2.52
CA GLY A 208 -6.39 11.36 -2.30
C GLY A 208 -6.33 11.01 -0.81
N PHE A 209 -6.04 9.75 -0.52
CA PHE A 209 -5.98 9.26 0.85
C PHE A 209 -5.09 8.02 0.97
N SER A 210 -4.76 7.64 2.23
CA SER A 210 -4.16 6.35 2.50
C SER A 210 -5.22 5.25 2.50
N ALA A 211 -5.03 4.22 1.68
CA ALA A 211 -5.95 3.08 1.58
C ALA A 211 -5.51 1.87 2.43
N ASN A 212 -4.46 2.01 3.23
CA ASN A 212 -3.97 0.99 4.16
C ASN A 212 -3.92 1.54 5.58
N TYR A 213 -4.49 0.80 6.53
CA TYR A 213 -4.51 1.21 7.94
C TYR A 213 -3.08 1.37 8.49
N SER A 214 -2.79 2.56 9.03
CA SER A 214 -1.46 2.96 9.51
C SER A 214 -1.45 3.52 10.94
N GLY A 215 -2.50 3.31 11.72
CA GLY A 215 -2.57 3.73 13.12
C GLY A 215 -3.71 4.71 13.42
N ALA A 216 -3.60 5.42 14.54
CA ALA A 216 -4.70 6.20 15.12
C ALA A 216 -5.25 7.31 14.20
N GLY A 217 -4.36 8.05 13.54
CA GLY A 217 -4.74 9.15 12.64
C GLY A 217 -5.04 8.75 11.20
N PHE A 218 -5.10 7.44 10.89
CA PHE A 218 -5.33 6.93 9.54
C PHE A 218 -6.56 7.52 8.85
N SER A 219 -7.67 7.66 9.56
CA SER A 219 -8.92 8.18 8.99
C SER A 219 -8.83 9.62 8.50
N GLY A 220 -7.93 10.42 9.09
CA GLY A 220 -7.65 11.80 8.70
C GLY A 220 -6.49 11.96 7.69
N MET A 221 -5.84 10.87 7.26
CA MET A 221 -4.71 10.91 6.34
C MET A 221 -5.17 11.09 4.90
N ARG A 222 -5.65 12.29 4.60
CA ARG A 222 -6.23 12.71 3.31
C ARG A 222 -5.49 13.92 2.77
N PHE A 223 -5.57 14.13 1.47
CA PHE A 223 -5.01 15.30 0.79
C PHE A 223 -5.87 15.72 -0.39
N ALA A 224 -5.83 17.01 -0.73
CA ALA A 224 -6.46 17.53 -1.94
C ALA A 224 -5.55 17.29 -3.16
N PHE A 225 -6.14 16.92 -4.28
CA PHE A 225 -5.46 16.83 -5.57
C PHE A 225 -6.14 17.73 -6.60
N HIS A 226 -5.40 18.68 -7.13
CA HIS A 226 -5.87 19.66 -8.10
C HIS A 226 -5.38 19.33 -9.50
N GLY A 227 -6.29 18.97 -10.40
CA GLY A 227 -6.03 18.90 -11.82
C GLY A 227 -6.22 20.30 -12.43
N LEU A 228 -5.15 20.94 -12.85
CA LEU A 228 -5.14 22.33 -13.30
C LEU A 228 -4.75 22.43 -14.78
N ASP A 229 -5.12 23.51 -15.44
CA ASP A 229 -4.48 23.86 -16.71
C ASP A 229 -3.03 24.35 -16.46
N ASP A 230 -2.24 24.49 -17.52
CA ASP A 230 -0.83 24.89 -17.37
C ASP A 230 -0.67 26.23 -16.66
N ALA A 231 -1.53 27.21 -16.93
CA ALA A 231 -1.49 28.53 -16.28
C ALA A 231 -1.83 28.44 -14.79
N GLY A 232 -2.86 27.68 -14.42
CA GLY A 232 -3.25 27.42 -13.05
C GLY A 232 -2.18 26.66 -12.27
N PHE A 233 -1.54 25.68 -12.90
CA PHE A 233 -0.44 24.96 -12.28
C PHE A 233 0.78 25.85 -12.03
N GLN A 234 1.16 26.72 -12.98
CA GLN A 234 2.24 27.68 -12.76
C GLN A 234 1.90 28.70 -11.67
N ALA A 235 0.64 29.15 -11.59
CA ALA A 235 0.20 30.02 -10.51
C ALA A 235 0.25 29.31 -9.13
N TRP A 236 -0.11 28.04 -9.07
CA TRP A 236 -0.03 27.23 -7.86
C TRP A 236 1.44 27.04 -7.42
N ILE A 237 2.37 26.75 -8.34
CA ILE A 237 3.80 26.68 -8.05
C ILE A 237 4.33 28.03 -7.55
N ALA A 238 3.93 29.15 -8.17
CA ALA A 238 4.31 30.48 -7.72
C ALA A 238 3.84 30.77 -6.29
N LYS A 239 2.59 30.42 -5.96
CA LYS A 239 2.06 30.50 -4.60
C LYS A 239 2.88 29.67 -3.61
N ALA A 240 3.29 28.46 -3.98
CA ALA A 240 4.14 27.62 -3.14
C ALA A 240 5.51 28.26 -2.88
N LYS A 241 6.10 28.90 -3.89
CA LYS A 241 7.38 29.64 -3.77
C LYS A 241 7.27 30.90 -2.91
N ASP A 242 6.13 31.58 -2.93
CA ASP A 242 5.90 32.78 -2.12
C ASP A 242 5.71 32.47 -0.62
N SER A 243 5.52 31.22 -0.24
CA SER A 243 5.28 30.83 1.15
C SER A 243 6.48 31.03 2.10
N GLY A 244 7.69 31.19 1.54
CA GLY A 244 8.89 31.59 2.26
C GLY A 244 9.56 30.55 3.15
N GLY A 245 9.02 29.36 3.30
CA GLY A 245 9.60 28.28 4.11
C GLY A 245 10.67 27.49 3.34
N LYS A 246 11.68 26.98 4.05
CA LYS A 246 12.62 25.99 3.52
C LYS A 246 12.45 24.66 4.27
N LEU A 247 12.33 23.56 3.56
CA LEU A 247 12.34 22.23 4.11
C LEU A 247 13.75 21.64 4.04
N ASP A 248 14.46 21.76 5.13
CA ASP A 248 15.75 21.11 5.35
C ASP A 248 15.57 19.81 6.17
N ARG A 249 16.67 19.13 6.50
CA ARG A 249 16.64 17.89 7.29
C ARG A 249 16.04 18.10 8.68
N ASN A 250 16.32 19.23 9.34
CA ASN A 250 15.77 19.51 10.68
C ASN A 250 14.27 19.78 10.62
N GLY A 251 13.84 20.61 9.68
CA GLY A 251 12.41 20.87 9.44
C GLY A 251 11.63 19.61 9.06
N TYR A 252 12.30 18.68 8.34
CA TYR A 252 11.70 17.37 8.04
C TYR A 252 11.56 16.50 9.30
N LEU A 253 12.55 16.45 10.19
CA LEU A 253 12.45 15.69 11.44
C LEU A 253 11.33 16.20 12.36
N GLU A 254 11.08 17.51 12.37
CA GLU A 254 9.91 18.07 13.05
C GLU A 254 8.60 17.67 12.35
N LEU A 255 8.58 17.72 11.01
CA LEU A 255 7.42 17.32 10.23
C LEU A 255 7.12 15.81 10.34
N GLU A 256 8.14 14.97 10.45
CA GLU A 256 8.02 13.50 10.56
C GLU A 256 7.29 13.07 11.84
N GLN A 257 7.31 13.89 12.90
CA GLN A 257 6.64 13.55 14.16
C GLN A 257 5.15 13.28 13.93
N PRO A 258 4.58 12.24 14.59
CA PRO A 258 3.19 11.88 14.44
C PRO A 258 2.24 13.06 14.73
N SER A 259 1.34 13.34 13.79
CA SER A 259 0.35 14.40 13.95
C SER A 259 -0.85 14.17 13.04
N GLU A 260 -2.03 14.52 13.53
CA GLU A 260 -3.30 14.31 12.85
C GLU A 260 -3.86 15.63 12.29
N ASN A 261 -4.61 15.53 11.18
CA ASN A 261 -5.35 16.65 10.59
C ASN A 261 -4.49 17.90 10.35
N GLN A 262 -3.26 17.70 9.89
CA GLN A 262 -2.35 18.80 9.59
C GLN A 262 -2.89 19.64 8.43
N PRO A 263 -2.89 20.98 8.58
CA PRO A 263 -3.26 21.88 7.50
C PRO A 263 -2.26 21.80 6.36
N VAL A 264 -2.68 22.27 5.19
CA VAL A 264 -1.78 22.44 4.03
C VAL A 264 -0.65 23.39 4.41
N ARG A 265 0.59 22.98 4.13
CA ARG A 265 1.81 23.78 4.31
C ARG A 265 2.62 23.76 3.03
N HIS A 266 3.11 24.91 2.61
CA HIS A 266 3.97 25.07 1.46
C HIS A 266 5.39 25.38 1.91
N TYR A 267 6.38 24.87 1.18
CA TYR A 267 7.79 25.17 1.36
C TYR A 267 8.36 25.67 0.03
N ALA A 268 8.90 26.87 0.05
CA ALA A 268 9.46 27.55 -1.13
C ALA A 268 10.75 26.90 -1.64
N ALA A 269 11.47 26.19 -0.77
CA ALA A 269 12.71 25.50 -1.11
C ALA A 269 12.81 24.17 -0.35
N VAL A 270 13.48 23.19 -0.97
CA VAL A 270 13.75 21.86 -0.41
C VAL A 270 15.20 21.51 -0.64
N ASP A 271 15.84 20.88 0.34
CA ASP A 271 17.19 20.35 0.15
C ASP A 271 17.17 19.22 -0.91
N SER A 272 18.06 19.33 -1.90
CA SER A 272 18.07 18.45 -3.08
C SER A 272 18.32 16.97 -2.77
N ASP A 273 18.94 16.66 -1.63
CA ASP A 273 19.25 15.31 -1.18
C ASP A 273 18.25 14.79 -0.12
N LEU A 274 17.27 15.61 0.27
CA LEU A 274 16.31 15.27 1.34
C LEU A 274 15.54 13.98 1.03
N TYR A 275 14.94 13.88 -0.15
CA TYR A 275 14.20 12.68 -0.54
C TYR A 275 15.08 11.42 -0.51
N LYS A 276 16.30 11.53 -1.01
CA LYS A 276 17.27 10.44 -0.98
C LYS A 276 17.63 10.02 0.46
N ALA A 277 17.78 11.00 1.36
CA ALA A 277 18.04 10.73 2.78
C ALA A 277 16.84 10.06 3.47
N ILE A 278 15.61 10.48 3.13
CA ILE A 278 14.36 9.84 3.61
C ILE A 278 14.28 8.40 3.13
N LEU A 279 14.47 8.18 1.83
CA LEU A 279 14.44 6.86 1.21
C LEU A 279 15.47 5.91 1.85
N ASN A 280 16.67 6.42 2.15
CA ASN A 280 17.73 5.65 2.78
C ASN A 280 17.66 5.64 4.31
N MET A 281 16.60 6.20 4.93
CA MET A 281 16.36 6.23 6.37
C MET A 281 17.50 6.87 7.18
N CYS A 282 18.17 7.87 6.62
CA CYS A 282 19.34 8.53 7.22
C CYS A 282 19.22 10.08 7.26
N VAL A 283 18.02 10.57 7.59
CA VAL A 283 17.77 12.01 7.76
C VAL A 283 18.41 12.52 9.05
N GLU A 284 18.40 11.73 10.13
CA GLU A 284 19.01 12.10 11.40
C GLU A 284 20.51 12.30 11.26
N PRO A 285 21.08 13.36 11.87
CA PRO A 285 22.52 13.61 11.82
C PRO A 285 23.34 12.43 12.33
N GLY A 286 24.36 12.04 11.59
CA GLY A 286 25.25 10.93 11.96
C GLY A 286 24.69 9.54 11.74
N LYS A 287 23.46 9.40 11.25
CA LYS A 287 22.88 8.10 10.94
C LYS A 287 23.39 7.56 9.61
N MET A 288 23.87 6.32 9.62
CA MET A 288 24.30 5.63 8.39
C MET A 288 23.12 5.34 7.47
N CYS A 289 23.28 5.59 6.18
CA CYS A 289 22.26 5.31 5.18
C CYS A 289 22.12 3.80 4.88
N MET A 290 20.91 3.33 4.58
CA MET A 290 20.67 1.93 4.20
C MET A 290 21.51 1.47 3.03
N SER A 291 21.74 2.32 2.04
CA SER A 291 22.60 2.00 0.89
C SER A 291 24.05 1.77 1.32
N GLU A 292 24.56 2.49 2.31
CA GLU A 292 25.89 2.29 2.87
C GLU A 292 25.94 0.98 3.69
N MET A 293 24.93 0.73 4.52
CA MET A 293 24.82 -0.54 5.25
C MET A 293 24.80 -1.73 4.31
N SER A 294 24.01 -1.68 3.23
CA SER A 294 23.96 -2.74 2.23
C SER A 294 25.30 -2.96 1.53
N GLN A 295 26.06 -1.90 1.24
CA GLN A 295 27.40 -2.01 0.64
C GLN A 295 28.40 -2.63 1.62
N ILE A 296 28.31 -2.31 2.90
CA ILE A 296 29.17 -2.86 3.95
C ILE A 296 28.83 -4.35 4.15
N ASP A 297 27.53 -4.70 4.22
CA ASP A 297 27.07 -6.08 4.36
C ASP A 297 27.50 -6.95 3.18
N ALA A 298 27.44 -6.42 1.96
CA ALA A 298 27.94 -7.11 0.76
C ALA A 298 29.44 -7.40 0.80
N LYS A 299 30.20 -6.66 1.62
CA LYS A 299 31.65 -6.87 1.84
C LYS A 299 31.96 -7.68 3.08
N GLY A 300 30.95 -8.27 3.75
CA GLY A 300 31.13 -9.09 4.97
C GLY A 300 30.80 -8.39 6.28
N GLY A 301 30.21 -7.19 6.24
CA GLY A 301 29.73 -6.47 7.43
C GLY A 301 30.81 -5.68 8.19
N LEU A 302 30.38 -4.96 9.23
CA LEU A 302 31.28 -4.16 10.11
C LEU A 302 31.82 -4.97 11.28
N GLY A 303 31.35 -6.19 11.50
CA GLY A 303 31.73 -7.02 12.66
C GLY A 303 31.53 -6.28 13.99
N MET A 304 32.51 -6.37 14.90
CA MET A 304 32.48 -5.72 16.23
C MET A 304 32.40 -4.20 16.16
N ALA A 305 32.93 -3.58 15.11
CA ALA A 305 32.87 -2.13 14.95
C ALA A 305 31.42 -1.63 14.79
N GLY A 306 30.54 -2.39 14.11
CA GLY A 306 29.14 -2.05 13.97
C GLY A 306 28.36 -2.05 15.30
N ILE A 307 28.74 -2.95 16.22
CA ILE A 307 28.10 -3.04 17.55
C ILE A 307 28.50 -1.83 18.44
N ARG A 308 29.72 -1.36 18.30
CA ARG A 308 30.26 -0.26 19.13
C ARG A 308 29.89 1.12 18.59
N ASN A 309 29.62 1.23 17.31
CA ASN A 309 29.30 2.50 16.64
C ASN A 309 27.79 2.72 16.54
N THR A 310 27.09 2.70 17.66
CA THR A 310 25.66 2.94 17.74
C THR A 310 25.37 4.23 18.50
N LEU A 311 24.39 4.99 18.00
CA LEU A 311 23.88 6.21 18.62
C LEU A 311 22.42 6.04 18.98
N PRO A 312 21.95 6.65 20.09
CA PRO A 312 20.53 6.65 20.42
C PRO A 312 19.76 7.46 19.36
N LEU A 313 18.55 7.05 19.06
CA LEU A 313 17.66 7.84 18.22
C LEU A 313 17.33 9.16 18.92
N LEU A 314 17.47 10.28 18.20
CA LEU A 314 17.03 11.61 18.68
C LEU A 314 15.52 11.66 18.90
N TYR A 315 14.81 10.89 18.11
CA TYR A 315 13.35 10.78 18.16
C TYR A 315 12.94 9.34 17.87
N ASP A 316 12.25 8.70 18.82
CA ASP A 316 11.69 7.37 18.62
C ASP A 316 10.28 7.44 18.04
N LYS A 317 10.19 7.37 16.72
CA LYS A 317 8.91 7.33 15.99
C LYS A 317 8.06 6.08 16.29
N PHE A 318 8.62 5.09 16.95
CA PHE A 318 7.92 3.86 17.36
C PHE A 318 7.54 3.83 18.85
N ALA A 319 7.92 4.84 19.63
CA ALA A 319 7.68 4.88 21.08
C ALA A 319 6.20 4.67 21.47
N ARG A 320 5.27 5.18 20.66
CA ARG A 320 3.82 4.97 20.87
C ARG A 320 3.33 3.55 20.59
N ARG A 321 4.15 2.69 20.00
CA ARG A 321 3.79 1.29 19.68
C ARG A 321 4.08 0.31 20.80
N GLY A 322 4.44 0.81 21.98
CA GLY A 322 4.42 0.03 23.22
C GLY A 322 5.40 -1.13 23.28
N THR A 323 6.64 -0.97 22.86
CA THR A 323 7.72 -1.83 23.33
C THR A 323 8.02 -1.49 24.78
N ILE A 324 7.19 -2.00 25.69
CA ILE A 324 7.35 -1.79 27.14
C ILE A 324 8.62 -2.49 27.65
N PHE A 325 9.16 -3.46 26.88
CA PHE A 325 10.33 -4.26 27.24
C PHE A 325 11.27 -4.37 26.04
N GLY A 326 12.27 -3.52 26.00
CA GLY A 326 13.35 -3.60 25.00
C GLY A 326 14.47 -2.59 25.30
N PRO A 327 15.68 -2.77 24.75
CA PRO A 327 16.72 -1.75 24.82
C PRO A 327 16.24 -0.48 24.12
N ALA A 328 16.76 0.67 24.57
CA ALA A 328 16.47 1.94 23.91
C ALA A 328 16.80 1.84 22.41
N PRO A 329 15.93 2.36 21.52
CA PRO A 329 16.19 2.30 20.11
C PRO A 329 17.49 3.03 19.77
N SER A 330 18.31 2.41 18.94
CA SER A 330 19.58 2.95 18.50
C SER A 330 19.77 2.67 17.00
N TYR A 331 20.67 3.39 16.37
CA TYR A 331 21.05 3.17 14.99
C TYR A 331 22.57 3.14 14.84
N VAL A 332 23.04 2.51 13.77
CA VAL A 332 24.47 2.47 13.46
C VAL A 332 24.88 3.86 12.96
N ALA A 333 25.93 4.44 13.56
CA ALA A 333 26.47 5.72 13.14
C ALA A 333 27.23 5.60 11.81
N SER A 334 27.25 6.68 11.05
CA SER A 334 28.07 6.78 9.84
C SER A 334 29.55 6.64 10.19
N ILE A 335 30.25 5.75 9.49
CA ILE A 335 31.72 5.62 9.59
C ILE A 335 32.30 6.28 8.35
N CYS A 336 32.93 7.45 8.52
CA CYS A 336 33.43 8.22 7.40
C CYS A 336 34.68 7.62 6.79
N THR A 337 35.58 6.97 7.57
CA THR A 337 36.77 6.29 7.08
C THR A 337 37.17 5.11 7.98
N THR A 338 37.95 4.16 7.41
CA THR A 338 38.55 3.06 8.20
C THR A 338 39.50 3.57 9.30
N GLU A 339 40.12 4.74 9.12
CA GLU A 339 41.00 5.36 10.12
C GLU A 339 40.22 5.91 11.30
N GLU A 340 39.06 6.53 11.07
CA GLU A 340 38.16 6.99 12.16
C GLU A 340 37.56 5.82 12.94
N ALA A 341 37.23 4.71 12.28
CA ALA A 341 36.79 3.50 12.97
C ALA A 341 37.88 2.90 13.87
N LEU A 342 39.14 2.93 13.41
CA LEU A 342 40.31 2.51 14.19
C LEU A 342 40.65 3.50 15.30
N ALA A 343 40.47 4.79 15.09
CA ALA A 343 40.64 5.81 16.12
C ALA A 343 39.58 5.71 17.22
N ALA A 344 38.33 5.51 16.86
CA ALA A 344 37.25 5.27 17.81
C ALA A 344 37.46 3.99 18.65
N SER A 345 37.98 2.91 18.01
CA SER A 345 38.32 1.68 18.74
C SER A 345 39.48 1.83 19.69
N LYS A 346 40.45 2.72 19.42
CA LYS A 346 41.56 3.04 20.31
C LYS A 346 41.17 3.96 21.47
N ALA A 347 40.26 4.92 21.21
CA ALA A 347 39.72 5.80 22.25
C ALA A 347 38.94 5.01 23.32
N ASP A 348 38.24 3.97 22.92
CA ASP A 348 37.45 3.11 23.83
C ASP A 348 38.36 2.20 24.72
N GLN A 349 39.57 1.88 24.26
CA GLN A 349 40.55 1.12 25.05
C GLN A 349 41.20 1.95 26.17
N SER A 350 41.11 3.28 26.12
CA SER A 350 41.60 4.21 27.14
C SER A 350 40.51 4.63 28.14
N ALA A 351 39.25 4.27 27.91
CA ALA A 351 38.18 4.45 28.87
C ALA A 351 38.32 3.40 29.97
N THR A 352 38.45 3.84 31.21
CA THR A 352 38.48 3.00 32.42
C THR A 352 37.37 1.95 32.36
N PRO A 353 37.65 0.68 32.61
CA PRO A 353 36.61 -0.35 32.55
C PRO A 353 35.52 -0.01 33.56
N MET A 354 34.36 0.36 33.07
CA MET A 354 33.15 0.37 33.89
C MET A 354 32.98 -1.05 34.42
N THR A 355 33.11 -1.21 35.74
CA THR A 355 32.82 -2.46 36.45
C THR A 355 31.46 -2.96 35.96
N SER A 356 31.49 -3.95 35.09
CA SER A 356 30.30 -4.67 34.69
C SER A 356 29.80 -5.41 35.92
N THR A 357 28.85 -4.86 36.64
CA THR A 357 27.98 -5.66 37.49
C THR A 357 27.38 -6.74 36.62
N PRO A 358 27.57 -8.02 36.95
CA PRO A 358 26.97 -9.09 36.18
C PRO A 358 25.46 -8.85 36.17
N ILE A 359 24.86 -8.74 34.99
CA ILE A 359 23.41 -8.74 34.85
C ILE A 359 22.95 -10.12 35.28
N VAL A 360 22.61 -10.24 36.55
CA VAL A 360 21.87 -11.40 37.06
C VAL A 360 20.49 -11.29 36.43
N GLY A 361 20.31 -12.01 35.34
CA GLY A 361 19.02 -12.11 34.68
C GLY A 361 18.03 -12.72 35.65
N ALA A 362 17.13 -11.89 36.17
CA ALA A 362 15.99 -12.36 36.92
C ALA A 362 15.11 -13.22 35.99
N GLY A 363 15.14 -14.54 36.24
CA GLY A 363 13.97 -15.35 35.95
C GLY A 363 13.85 -16.12 34.65
N LEU A 364 14.92 -16.41 33.92
CA LEU A 364 14.90 -17.50 32.94
C LEU A 364 15.69 -18.69 33.48
N GLN A 365 15.03 -19.51 34.30
CA GLN A 365 15.53 -20.87 34.57
C GLN A 365 15.63 -21.59 33.22
N ARG A 366 16.83 -22.08 32.91
CA ARG A 366 16.98 -23.03 31.77
C ARG A 366 15.97 -24.15 31.97
N PRO A 367 15.15 -24.47 30.95
CA PRO A 367 14.31 -25.65 31.04
C PRO A 367 15.24 -26.84 31.26
N LEU A 368 14.96 -27.59 32.32
CA LEU A 368 15.64 -28.86 32.61
C LEU A 368 15.55 -29.73 31.36
N PRO A 369 16.60 -30.44 30.95
CA PRO A 369 16.55 -31.33 29.83
C PRO A 369 15.45 -32.38 30.09
N LEU A 370 14.41 -32.36 29.27
CA LEU A 370 13.41 -33.42 29.29
C LEU A 370 14.12 -34.72 28.94
N SER A 371 14.37 -35.56 29.94
CA SER A 371 14.80 -36.92 29.74
C SER A 371 13.60 -37.71 29.22
N ILE A 372 13.44 -37.73 27.90
CA ILE A 372 12.51 -38.65 27.23
C ILE A 372 13.07 -40.06 27.46
N ARG A 373 12.55 -40.76 28.46
CA ARG A 373 12.70 -42.23 28.54
C ARG A 373 11.91 -42.82 27.39
N LEU A 374 12.61 -43.26 26.36
CA LEU A 374 12.06 -44.16 25.37
C LEU A 374 11.67 -45.46 26.07
N PRO A 375 10.42 -45.98 25.91
CA PRO A 375 10.06 -47.28 26.42
C PRO A 375 10.87 -48.34 25.66
N SER A 376 11.47 -49.24 26.45
CA SER A 376 12.17 -50.42 25.89
C SER A 376 11.24 -51.27 25.05
N PRO A 377 11.68 -51.83 23.90
CA PRO A 377 10.87 -52.73 23.13
C PRO A 377 10.69 -54.06 23.87
N SER A 378 9.50 -54.26 24.41
CA SER A 378 9.12 -55.60 24.93
C SER A 378 8.82 -56.53 23.73
N ALA A 379 9.44 -57.67 23.79
CA ALA A 379 9.41 -58.72 22.79
C ALA A 379 8.01 -59.32 22.56
N THR A 380 7.82 -59.76 21.32
CA THR A 380 6.95 -60.86 20.84
C THR A 380 5.44 -60.73 21.09
N GLY A 381 4.78 -60.32 20.02
CA GLY A 381 3.38 -60.57 19.79
C GLY A 381 3.14 -60.81 18.31
N THR A 382 2.96 -62.07 17.92
CA THR A 382 2.67 -62.55 16.58
C THR A 382 1.39 -61.93 16.02
N LEU A 383 1.54 -61.10 14.98
CA LEU A 383 0.40 -60.60 14.17
C LEU A 383 -0.15 -61.74 13.29
N ARG A 384 -1.33 -62.25 13.61
CA ARG A 384 -2.18 -63.01 12.67
C ARG A 384 -2.83 -62.00 11.71
N SER A 385 -2.61 -62.23 10.44
CA SER A 385 -3.31 -61.61 9.32
C SER A 385 -4.75 -62.06 9.23
N PRO A 386 -5.76 -61.20 9.03
CA PRO A 386 -7.07 -61.58 8.57
C PRO A 386 -7.27 -61.08 7.15
N PHE A 387 -6.87 -61.90 6.19
CA PHE A 387 -7.44 -61.89 4.85
C PHE A 387 -7.69 -63.34 4.48
N ASN A 388 -8.95 -63.77 4.55
CA ASN A 388 -9.63 -64.73 3.69
C ASN A 388 -11.07 -64.92 4.22
N SER A 389 -12.00 -64.30 3.59
CA SER A 389 -13.26 -64.82 3.01
C SER A 389 -14.16 -63.64 2.63
#